data_17c8ff2763de8379dbe9c1d3b78e0a80
#
_entry.id   17c8ff2763de8379dbe9c1d3b78e0a80
#
_cell.length_a   1.000
_cell.length_b   1.000
_cell.length_c   1.000
_cell.angle_alpha   90.00
_cell.angle_beta   90.00
_cell.angle_gamma   90.00
#
_symmetry.space_group_name_H-M   'P 1'
#
loop_
_entity.id
_entity.type
_entity.pdbx_description
1 polymer ?
#
loop_
_entity_poly.entity_id
_entity_poly.type
_entity_poly.pdbx_seq_one_letter_code
_entity_poly.pdbx_strand_id
1 'polypeptide(L)'
;MMNIQVVMMKQDDPRKCSAAKLVKFGLAKPVKKTTSRTLVLDPFSKKTLLKSDKKLVSSVTGIDCSWNLATTAFKKTFSGIPRKLPPLLAGNPVNYSKLNKLTTVEALAAAVYILGDSDMATTLLDKFKWGHTFFALNKNILQDYSKAESESDIVEICQEYRLPS
;
A
#
# COMPACT_ATOMS: atom_id res chain seq x y z
N MET A 1 -13.67 -9.57 -5.87
CA MET A 1 -12.48 -8.80 -6.25
C MET A 1 -12.48 -7.46 -5.54
N MET A 2 -11.35 -7.07 -5.01
CA MET A 2 -11.20 -5.80 -4.28
C MET A 2 -11.12 -4.63 -5.26
N ASN A 3 -11.90 -3.57 -5.03
CA ASN A 3 -11.79 -2.34 -5.83
C ASN A 3 -10.60 -1.51 -5.34
N ILE A 4 -9.85 -0.94 -6.29
CA ILE A 4 -8.70 -0.10 -5.99
C ILE A 4 -9.09 1.36 -6.22
N GLN A 5 -8.86 2.19 -5.20
CA GLN A 5 -9.17 3.61 -5.25
C GLN A 5 -7.96 4.44 -4.84
N VAL A 6 -7.87 5.65 -5.37
CA VAL A 6 -6.83 6.60 -5.00
C VAL A 6 -7.43 7.98 -4.73
N VAL A 7 -6.98 8.60 -3.65
CA VAL A 7 -7.25 10.02 -3.38
C VAL A 7 -6.01 10.77 -3.82
N MET A 8 -6.13 11.58 -4.85
CA MET A 8 -5.00 12.30 -5.43
C MET A 8 -4.92 13.70 -4.85
N MET A 9 -3.83 13.99 -4.15
CA MET A 9 -3.62 15.30 -3.52
C MET A 9 -2.98 16.32 -4.48
N LYS A 10 -2.62 15.90 -5.70
CA LYS A 10 -2.05 16.74 -6.75
C LYS A 10 -0.77 17.49 -6.33
N GLN A 11 0.06 16.82 -5.52
CA GLN A 11 1.29 17.40 -4.99
C GLN A 11 2.52 17.09 -5.83
N ASP A 12 2.43 16.09 -6.72
CA ASP A 12 3.54 15.62 -7.55
C ASP A 12 3.25 15.82 -9.02
N ASP A 13 4.30 15.77 -9.86
CA ASP A 13 4.16 15.79 -11.31
C ASP A 13 3.33 14.60 -11.77
N PRO A 14 2.17 14.79 -12.43
CA PRO A 14 1.31 13.69 -12.88
C PRO A 14 2.02 12.68 -13.76
N ARG A 15 3.07 13.07 -14.48
CA ARG A 15 3.83 12.17 -15.36
C ARG A 15 4.69 11.17 -14.57
N LYS A 16 5.05 11.51 -13.34
CA LYS A 16 5.87 10.68 -12.45
C LYS A 16 5.05 9.99 -11.37
N CYS A 17 3.79 10.35 -11.22
CA CYS A 17 2.91 9.84 -10.19
C CYS A 17 2.42 8.44 -10.53
N SER A 18 2.70 7.44 -9.68
CA SER A 18 2.23 6.07 -9.91
C SER A 18 0.71 5.96 -9.83
N ALA A 19 0.07 6.72 -8.96
CA ALA A 19 -1.39 6.74 -8.86
C ALA A 19 -2.04 7.22 -10.15
N ALA A 20 -1.51 8.30 -10.76
CA ALA A 20 -2.03 8.82 -12.02
C ALA A 20 -1.92 7.78 -13.15
N LYS A 21 -0.82 7.02 -13.19
CA LYS A 21 -0.65 5.94 -14.17
C LYS A 21 -1.67 4.82 -13.96
N LEU A 22 -1.94 4.42 -12.72
CA LEU A 22 -2.94 3.39 -12.43
C LEU A 22 -4.33 3.83 -12.87
N VAL A 23 -4.68 5.09 -12.67
CA VAL A 23 -5.95 5.66 -13.14
C VAL A 23 -6.02 5.63 -14.66
N LYS A 24 -4.93 6.04 -15.33
CA LYS A 24 -4.83 6.02 -16.80
C LYS A 24 -5.03 4.63 -17.36
N PHE A 25 -4.50 3.60 -16.71
CA PHE A 25 -4.64 2.21 -17.15
C PHE A 25 -5.96 1.56 -16.70
N GLY A 26 -6.84 2.29 -16.02
CA GLY A 26 -8.12 1.76 -15.56
C GLY A 26 -8.01 0.78 -14.40
N LEU A 27 -6.88 0.75 -13.71
CA LEU A 27 -6.65 -0.17 -12.59
C LEU A 27 -7.02 0.44 -11.23
N ALA A 28 -7.12 1.75 -11.14
CA ALA A 28 -7.55 2.44 -9.94
C ALA A 28 -8.56 3.54 -10.29
N LYS A 29 -9.53 3.75 -9.40
CA LYS A 29 -10.54 4.80 -9.56
C LYS A 29 -10.14 6.01 -8.71
N PRO A 30 -10.05 7.22 -9.31
CA PRO A 30 -9.82 8.42 -8.50
C PRO A 30 -11.09 8.76 -7.72
N VAL A 31 -10.92 9.06 -6.43
CA VAL A 31 -12.05 9.44 -5.57
C VAL A 31 -11.65 10.68 -4.76
N LYS A 32 -12.64 11.52 -4.47
CA LYS A 32 -12.45 12.69 -3.60
C LYS A 32 -12.77 12.36 -2.16
N LYS A 33 -13.70 11.44 -1.94
CA LYS A 33 -14.18 11.00 -0.63
C LYS A 33 -14.11 9.48 -0.56
N THR A 34 -13.81 8.98 0.62
CA THR A 34 -13.80 7.54 0.90
C THR A 34 -15.11 7.11 1.55
N THR A 35 -15.36 5.81 1.55
CA THR A 35 -16.54 5.21 2.17
C THR A 35 -16.18 4.44 3.43
N SER A 36 -17.18 4.07 4.24
CA SER A 36 -16.96 3.33 5.48
C SER A 36 -16.39 1.91 5.26
N ARG A 37 -16.57 1.35 4.07
CA ARG A 37 -16.12 -0.02 3.77
C ARG A 37 -14.83 -0.07 2.95
N THR A 38 -14.03 0.97 3.00
CA THR A 38 -12.72 0.97 2.36
C THR A 38 -11.59 0.86 3.38
N LEU A 39 -10.53 0.15 3.00
CA LEU A 39 -9.28 0.16 3.74
C LEU A 39 -8.50 1.40 3.31
N VAL A 40 -8.20 2.28 4.26
CA VAL A 40 -7.38 3.47 3.98
C VAL A 40 -5.95 3.16 4.39
N LEU A 41 -5.03 3.20 3.41
CA LEU A 41 -3.61 3.02 3.68
C LEU A 41 -3.06 4.29 4.30
N ASP A 42 -2.80 4.23 5.61
CA ASP A 42 -2.37 5.37 6.41
C ASP A 42 -1.10 5.01 7.18
N PRO A 43 0.07 5.56 6.80
CA PRO A 43 1.33 5.23 7.46
C PRO A 43 1.38 5.67 8.93
N PHE A 44 0.47 6.55 9.36
CA PHE A 44 0.39 7.03 10.74
C PHE A 44 -0.62 6.26 11.59
N SER A 45 -1.30 5.27 11.01
CA SER A 45 -2.21 4.42 11.76
C SER A 45 -1.44 3.58 12.79
N LYS A 46 -2.07 3.34 13.93
CA LYS A 46 -1.49 2.49 14.98
C LYS A 46 -1.70 1.00 14.68
N LYS A 47 -2.69 0.67 13.87
CA LYS A 47 -3.01 -0.72 13.53
C LYS A 47 -2.40 -1.10 12.20
N THR A 48 -1.76 -2.27 12.18
CA THR A 48 -1.15 -2.84 10.98
C THR A 48 -2.18 -3.66 10.20
N LEU A 49 -2.11 -3.58 8.88
CA LEU A 49 -2.94 -4.38 7.97
C LEU A 49 -2.68 -5.88 8.21
N LEU A 50 -3.76 -6.64 8.35
CA LEU A 50 -3.74 -8.10 8.47
C LEU A 50 -4.67 -8.70 7.42
N LYS A 51 -4.43 -9.95 7.06
CA LYS A 51 -5.27 -10.69 6.12
C LYS A 51 -6.75 -10.67 6.53
N SER A 52 -7.05 -10.75 7.83
CA SER A 52 -8.41 -10.75 8.34
C SER A 52 -9.18 -9.47 8.05
N ASP A 53 -8.50 -8.37 7.75
CA ASP A 53 -9.15 -7.10 7.40
C ASP A 53 -9.94 -7.21 6.10
N LYS A 54 -9.67 -8.21 5.25
CA LYS A 54 -10.44 -8.47 4.04
C LYS A 54 -11.95 -8.57 4.30
N LYS A 55 -12.33 -9.11 5.43
CA LYS A 55 -13.75 -9.30 5.80
C LYS A 55 -14.47 -7.98 6.07
N LEU A 56 -13.73 -6.93 6.36
CA LEU A 56 -14.29 -5.64 6.77
C LEU A 56 -14.48 -4.66 5.62
N VAL A 57 -13.87 -4.91 4.48
CA VAL A 57 -13.78 -3.92 3.40
C VAL A 57 -14.09 -4.53 2.03
N SER A 58 -14.55 -3.67 1.12
CA SER A 58 -14.78 -4.02 -0.29
C SER A 58 -13.82 -3.31 -1.24
N SER A 59 -13.03 -2.37 -0.72
CA SER A 59 -12.06 -1.61 -1.51
C SER A 59 -10.83 -1.26 -0.70
N VAL A 60 -9.75 -0.93 -1.40
CA VAL A 60 -8.51 -0.42 -0.82
C VAL A 60 -8.26 0.96 -1.41
N THR A 61 -8.00 1.92 -0.56
CA THR A 61 -7.77 3.30 -0.97
C THR A 61 -6.35 3.74 -0.59
N GLY A 62 -5.59 4.14 -1.59
CA GLY A 62 -4.30 4.80 -1.40
C GLY A 62 -4.46 6.30 -1.40
N ILE A 63 -3.73 6.98 -0.52
CA ILE A 63 -3.68 8.44 -0.51
C ILE A 63 -2.39 8.86 -1.21
N ASP A 64 -2.53 9.47 -2.38
CA ASP A 64 -1.39 9.91 -3.18
C ASP A 64 -0.95 11.30 -2.75
N CYS A 65 0.14 11.36 -1.99
CA CYS A 65 0.74 12.60 -1.52
C CYS A 65 2.26 12.47 -1.50
N SER A 66 2.97 13.61 -1.52
CA SER A 66 4.41 13.58 -1.36
C SER A 66 4.77 13.23 0.09
N TRP A 67 5.89 12.53 0.29
CA TRP A 67 6.33 12.17 1.64
C TRP A 67 6.60 13.39 2.51
N ASN A 68 7.04 14.50 1.91
CA ASN A 68 7.29 15.75 2.64
C ASN A 68 6.01 16.38 3.17
N LEU A 69 4.88 16.10 2.51
CA LEU A 69 3.57 16.66 2.87
C LEU A 69 2.61 15.62 3.46
N ALA A 70 3.08 14.38 3.65
CA ALA A 70 2.24 13.27 4.13
C ALA A 70 1.56 13.58 5.45
N THR A 71 2.28 14.17 6.41
CA THR A 71 1.72 14.51 7.72
C THR A 71 0.52 15.45 7.58
N THR A 72 0.60 16.45 6.69
CA THR A 72 -0.50 17.38 6.44
C THR A 72 -1.67 16.66 5.76
N ALA A 73 -1.40 15.82 4.77
CA ALA A 73 -2.43 15.06 4.06
C ALA A 73 -3.20 14.16 5.01
N PHE A 74 -2.51 13.45 5.91
CA PHE A 74 -3.14 12.50 6.84
C PHE A 74 -3.73 13.15 8.10
N LYS A 75 -3.62 14.46 8.27
CA LYS A 75 -4.40 15.19 9.28
C LYS A 75 -5.88 15.24 8.93
N LYS A 76 -6.22 15.13 7.64
CA LYS A 76 -7.62 15.03 7.22
C LYS A 76 -8.16 13.66 7.60
N THR A 77 -9.38 13.63 8.11
CA THR A 77 -10.06 12.38 8.42
C THR A 77 -10.69 11.82 7.15
N PHE A 78 -10.29 10.61 6.77
CA PHE A 78 -10.94 9.86 5.70
C PHE A 78 -11.84 8.80 6.30
N SER A 79 -13.07 8.68 5.77
CA SER A 79 -13.95 7.58 6.14
C SER A 79 -13.32 6.24 5.74
N GLY A 80 -13.56 5.21 6.55
CA GLY A 80 -13.05 3.88 6.26
C GLY A 80 -12.25 3.34 7.44
N ILE A 81 -11.51 2.28 7.17
CA ILE A 81 -10.72 1.57 8.18
C ILE A 81 -9.24 1.89 7.92
N PRO A 82 -8.61 2.73 8.76
CA PRO A 82 -7.20 3.06 8.57
C PRO A 82 -6.30 1.90 9.01
N ARG A 83 -5.31 1.57 8.19
CA ARG A 83 -4.29 0.59 8.51
C ARG A 83 -2.96 1.04 7.91
N LYS A 84 -1.88 0.81 8.64
CA LYS A 84 -0.53 0.95 8.08
C LYS A 84 -0.07 -0.37 7.50
N LEU A 85 0.78 -0.30 6.48
CA LEU A 85 1.46 -1.49 5.98
C LEU A 85 2.55 -1.90 6.98
N PRO A 86 2.81 -3.23 7.10
CA PRO A 86 4.02 -3.66 7.81
C PRO A 86 5.26 -3.22 7.04
N PRO A 87 6.45 -3.21 7.67
CA PRO A 87 7.68 -2.73 7.04
C PRO A 87 8.03 -3.47 5.75
N LEU A 88 8.30 -2.71 4.69
CA LEU A 88 8.63 -3.21 3.35
C LEU A 88 9.69 -2.32 2.72
N LEU A 89 10.50 -2.90 1.82
CA LEU A 89 11.56 -2.19 1.12
C LEU A 89 11.03 -1.64 -0.21
N ALA A 90 11.34 -0.39 -0.50
CA ALA A 90 10.95 0.21 -1.77
C ALA A 90 11.75 -0.38 -2.93
N GLY A 91 11.05 -0.71 -4.01
CA GLY A 91 11.66 -1.14 -5.28
C GLY A 91 11.73 -0.03 -6.31
N ASN A 92 11.06 1.12 -6.06
CA ASN A 92 11.07 2.23 -6.99
C ASN A 92 12.46 2.89 -7.06
N PRO A 93 12.85 3.46 -8.24
CA PRO A 93 14.21 3.96 -8.44
C PRO A 93 14.61 5.13 -7.52
N VAL A 94 13.65 5.94 -7.08
CA VAL A 94 13.92 7.11 -6.24
C VAL A 94 14.31 6.70 -4.83
N ASN A 95 13.65 5.68 -4.29
CA ASN A 95 13.83 5.23 -2.92
C ASN A 95 14.26 3.77 -2.82
N TYR A 96 14.98 3.27 -3.83
CA TYR A 96 15.38 1.86 -3.91
C TYR A 96 15.98 1.36 -2.59
N SER A 97 15.44 0.25 -2.11
CA SER A 97 15.79 -0.45 -0.88
C SER A 97 15.60 0.32 0.42
N LYS A 98 15.02 1.52 0.37
CA LYS A 98 14.68 2.26 1.59
C LYS A 98 13.42 1.69 2.22
N LEU A 99 13.44 1.59 3.54
CA LEU A 99 12.33 1.04 4.30
C LEU A 99 11.14 2.01 4.32
N ASN A 100 9.96 1.51 3.99
CA ASN A 100 8.69 2.23 4.07
C ASN A 100 8.56 3.47 3.18
N LYS A 101 9.44 3.64 2.20
CA LYS A 101 9.38 4.74 1.23
C LYS A 101 8.70 4.29 -0.07
N LEU A 102 7.54 3.69 0.07
CA LEU A 102 6.81 3.10 -1.06
C LEU A 102 6.09 4.16 -1.89
N THR A 103 6.03 3.92 -3.20
CA THR A 103 5.11 4.66 -4.08
C THR A 103 3.68 4.18 -3.81
N THR A 104 2.70 4.91 -4.32
CA THR A 104 1.29 4.53 -4.18
C THR A 104 1.02 3.15 -4.77
N VAL A 105 1.59 2.82 -5.94
CA VAL A 105 1.39 1.50 -6.55
C VAL A 105 2.00 0.38 -5.71
N GLU A 106 3.17 0.61 -5.13
CA GLU A 106 3.79 -0.39 -4.25
C GLU A 106 2.94 -0.63 -3.01
N ALA A 107 2.44 0.44 -2.41
CA ALA A 107 1.58 0.34 -1.22
C ALA A 107 0.27 -0.40 -1.53
N LEU A 108 -0.37 -0.08 -2.66
CA LEU A 108 -1.60 -0.76 -3.07
C LEU A 108 -1.34 -2.23 -3.39
N ALA A 109 -0.26 -2.54 -4.10
CA ALA A 109 0.10 -3.92 -4.43
C ALA A 109 0.38 -4.74 -3.18
N ALA A 110 1.12 -4.18 -2.22
CA ALA A 110 1.39 -4.85 -0.96
C ALA A 110 0.09 -5.12 -0.19
N ALA A 111 -0.81 -4.14 -0.15
CA ALA A 111 -2.08 -4.29 0.56
C ALA A 111 -2.94 -5.40 -0.04
N VAL A 112 -3.15 -5.42 -1.36
CA VAL A 112 -3.98 -6.46 -1.98
C VAL A 112 -3.32 -7.83 -1.88
N TYR A 113 -1.98 -7.90 -1.91
CA TYR A 113 -1.25 -9.16 -1.68
C TYR A 113 -1.55 -9.71 -0.30
N ILE A 114 -1.40 -8.90 0.73
CA ILE A 114 -1.65 -9.32 2.13
C ILE A 114 -3.11 -9.75 2.31
N LEU A 115 -4.04 -9.06 1.63
CA LEU A 115 -5.45 -9.42 1.67
C LEU A 115 -5.80 -10.67 0.85
N GLY A 116 -4.83 -11.28 0.18
CA GLY A 116 -5.00 -12.57 -0.48
C GLY A 116 -5.14 -12.51 -2.00
N ASP A 117 -4.94 -11.35 -2.62
CA ASP A 117 -5.05 -11.20 -4.09
C ASP A 117 -3.67 -10.91 -4.70
N SER A 118 -2.83 -11.93 -4.78
CA SER A 118 -1.50 -11.82 -5.38
C SER A 118 -1.53 -11.51 -6.87
N ASP A 119 -2.56 -11.97 -7.58
CA ASP A 119 -2.71 -11.71 -9.02
C ASP A 119 -2.95 -10.22 -9.28
N MET A 120 -3.81 -9.58 -8.50
CA MET A 120 -4.03 -8.15 -8.61
C MET A 120 -2.75 -7.36 -8.28
N ALA A 121 -2.00 -7.79 -7.25
CA ALA A 121 -0.73 -7.17 -6.90
C ALA A 121 0.24 -7.20 -8.08
N THR A 122 0.38 -8.33 -8.73
CA THR A 122 1.21 -8.49 -9.93
C THR A 122 0.72 -7.59 -11.07
N THR A 123 -0.59 -7.57 -11.31
CA THR A 123 -1.17 -6.73 -12.36
C THR A 123 -0.85 -5.25 -12.17
N LEU A 124 -0.97 -4.75 -10.93
CA LEU A 124 -0.65 -3.37 -10.62
C LEU A 124 0.81 -3.03 -10.91
N LEU A 125 1.73 -3.88 -10.44
CA LEU A 125 3.17 -3.62 -10.57
C LEU A 125 3.69 -3.86 -11.98
N ASP A 126 3.06 -4.72 -12.78
CA ASP A 126 3.49 -4.99 -14.15
C ASP A 126 3.37 -3.77 -15.08
N LYS A 127 2.64 -2.74 -14.68
CA LYS A 127 2.55 -1.50 -15.42
C LYS A 127 3.79 -0.61 -15.29
N PHE A 128 4.75 -1.01 -14.44
CA PHE A 128 5.97 -0.25 -14.17
C PHE A 128 7.19 -1.12 -14.47
N LYS A 129 8.18 -0.54 -15.17
CA LYS A 129 9.42 -1.25 -15.52
C LYS A 129 10.17 -1.77 -14.29
N TRP A 130 10.09 -1.06 -13.18
CA TRP A 130 10.73 -1.41 -11.92
C TRP A 130 9.83 -2.24 -10.98
N GLY A 131 8.59 -2.53 -11.40
CA GLY A 131 7.61 -3.20 -10.53
C GLY A 131 8.06 -4.56 -10.01
N HIS A 132 8.72 -5.36 -10.86
CA HIS A 132 9.26 -6.66 -10.45
C HIS A 132 10.32 -6.54 -9.34
N THR A 133 11.02 -5.41 -9.26
CA THR A 133 12.04 -5.18 -8.23
C THR A 133 11.42 -5.16 -6.83
N PHE A 134 10.24 -4.58 -6.70
CA PHE A 134 9.52 -4.57 -5.43
C PHE A 134 9.24 -5.99 -4.94
N PHE A 135 8.74 -6.87 -5.82
CA PHE A 135 8.51 -8.27 -5.45
C PHE A 135 9.82 -9.00 -5.15
N ALA A 136 10.87 -8.77 -5.96
CA ALA A 136 12.16 -9.42 -5.73
C ALA A 136 12.70 -9.10 -4.33
N LEU A 137 12.55 -7.85 -3.87
CA LEU A 137 13.02 -7.42 -2.55
C LEU A 137 12.14 -7.95 -1.40
N ASN A 138 10.83 -8.10 -1.63
CA ASN A 138 9.88 -8.32 -0.55
C ASN A 138 9.12 -9.65 -0.62
N LYS A 139 9.42 -10.50 -1.62
CA LYS A 139 8.64 -11.72 -1.87
C LYS A 139 8.43 -12.58 -0.63
N ASN A 140 9.50 -12.90 0.06
CA ASN A 140 9.44 -13.81 1.21
C ASN A 140 8.70 -13.18 2.37
N ILE A 141 9.00 -11.92 2.68
CA ILE A 141 8.35 -11.24 3.80
C ILE A 141 6.86 -10.98 3.52
N LEU A 142 6.49 -10.68 2.27
CA LEU A 142 5.07 -10.54 1.90
C LEU A 142 4.29 -11.83 2.08
N GLN A 143 4.90 -12.98 1.74
CA GLN A 143 4.28 -14.28 1.99
C GLN A 143 4.03 -14.49 3.47
N ASP A 144 4.99 -14.14 4.31
CA ASP A 144 4.85 -14.27 5.76
C ASP A 144 3.79 -13.32 6.30
N TYR A 145 3.77 -12.06 5.86
CA TYR A 145 2.73 -11.11 6.25
C TYR A 145 1.33 -11.60 5.87
N SER A 146 1.18 -12.24 4.71
CA SER A 146 -0.12 -12.73 4.25
C SER A 146 -0.65 -13.89 5.10
N LYS A 147 0.17 -14.49 5.96
CA LYS A 147 -0.19 -15.55 6.88
C LYS A 147 -0.34 -15.07 8.32
N ALA A 148 0.07 -13.84 8.61
CA ALA A 148 0.00 -13.29 9.97
C ALA A 148 -1.45 -13.10 10.40
N GLU A 149 -1.77 -13.51 11.63
CA GLU A 149 -3.11 -13.41 12.20
C GLU A 149 -3.24 -12.32 13.26
N SER A 150 -2.11 -11.76 13.70
CA SER A 150 -2.08 -10.74 14.75
C SER A 150 -0.92 -9.78 14.56
N GLU A 151 -0.96 -8.65 15.27
CA GLU A 151 0.17 -7.73 15.29
C GLU A 151 1.39 -8.34 15.94
N SER A 152 1.21 -9.25 16.88
CA SER A 152 2.30 -10.02 17.48
C SER A 152 3.04 -10.85 16.42
N ASP A 153 2.31 -11.47 15.49
CA ASP A 153 2.91 -12.20 14.37
C ASP A 153 3.74 -11.27 13.48
N ILE A 154 3.25 -10.07 13.23
CA ILE A 154 3.99 -9.06 12.44
C ILE A 154 5.33 -8.72 13.14
N VAL A 155 5.31 -8.51 14.44
CA VAL A 155 6.53 -8.23 15.21
C VAL A 155 7.54 -9.37 15.08
N GLU A 156 7.08 -10.62 15.21
CA GLU A 156 7.94 -11.79 15.06
C GLU A 156 8.57 -11.88 13.66
N ILE A 157 7.77 -11.62 12.62
CA ILE A 157 8.26 -11.60 11.23
C ILE A 157 9.34 -10.53 11.08
N CYS A 158 9.09 -9.32 11.58
CA CYS A 158 10.07 -8.24 11.51
C CYS A 158 11.37 -8.62 12.20
N GLN A 159 11.31 -9.30 13.34
CA GLN A 159 12.50 -9.79 14.05
C GLN A 159 13.28 -10.79 13.21
N GLU A 160 12.60 -11.73 12.54
CA GLU A 160 13.26 -12.71 11.67
C GLU A 160 14.02 -12.04 10.52
N TYR A 161 13.46 -10.99 9.95
CA TYR A 161 14.06 -10.24 8.84
C TYR A 161 14.95 -9.09 9.31
N ARG A 162 15.11 -8.93 10.62
CA ARG A 162 15.92 -7.85 11.22
C ARG A 162 15.45 -6.45 10.80
N LEU A 163 14.14 -6.27 10.74
CA LEU A 163 13.52 -4.99 10.43
C LEU A 163 12.93 -4.36 11.70
N PRO A 164 12.96 -3.02 11.82
CA PRO A 164 12.24 -2.35 12.89
C PRO A 164 10.73 -2.55 12.70
N SER A 165 10.03 -2.82 13.78
CA SER A 165 8.58 -3.05 13.75
C SER A 165 7.78 -1.79 14.12
#